data_aac5a76f9a02bb6a528028ff7c28fa79
#
_entry.id   aac5a76f9a02bb6a528028ff7c28fa79
#
_cell.length_a   1.000
_cell.length_b   1.000
_cell.length_c   1.000
_cell.angle_alpha   90.00
_cell.angle_beta   90.00
_cell.angle_gamma   90.00
#
_symmetry.space_group_name_H-M   'P 1'
#
loop_
_entity.id
_entity.type
_entity.pdbx_description
1 polymer ?
#
loop_
_entity_poly.entity_id
_entity_poly.type
_entity_poly.pdbx_seq_one_letter_code
_entity_poly.pdbx_strand_id
1 'polypeptide(L)'
;MSKIKLSKDQFEVFWEATVRYYELDPQGVMHNANHVAFFDQAITAYFKHVNYDYLSDIEETKKDFHTVQVLVQYNKPLYFDQDIEIGVKVKEIGDSSMTWIMGMFLKEAGDLVSSCEAVHVYTCLLYTSDAADDTCC
;
A
#
# COMPACT_ATOMS: atom_id res chain seq x y z
N MET A 1 1.14 -5.65 22.43
CA MET A 1 0.44 -5.70 21.15
C MET A 1 1.02 -6.80 20.27
N SER A 2 0.19 -7.69 19.77
CA SER A 2 0.65 -8.77 18.90
C SER A 2 0.92 -8.22 17.50
N LYS A 3 1.98 -8.72 16.85
CA LYS A 3 2.31 -8.36 15.49
C LYS A 3 1.68 -9.33 14.51
N ILE A 4 1.31 -8.82 13.35
CA ILE A 4 0.83 -9.62 12.25
C ILE A 4 2.02 -10.47 11.74
N LYS A 5 1.77 -11.76 11.53
CA LYS A 5 2.76 -12.67 10.98
C LYS A 5 2.37 -13.01 9.55
N LEU A 6 3.25 -12.68 8.62
CA LEU A 6 3.05 -12.92 7.20
C LEU A 6 4.24 -13.66 6.63
N SER A 7 3.99 -14.45 5.60
CA SER A 7 5.04 -15.12 4.82
C SER A 7 4.77 -14.91 3.34
N LYS A 8 5.82 -15.03 2.53
CA LYS A 8 5.72 -14.76 1.09
C LYS A 8 4.71 -15.65 0.37
N ASP A 9 4.55 -16.89 0.82
CA ASP A 9 3.65 -17.84 0.18
C ASP A 9 2.16 -17.50 0.33
N GLN A 10 1.84 -16.49 1.14
CA GLN A 10 0.48 -15.99 1.27
C GLN A 10 0.09 -15.01 0.16
N PHE A 11 1.04 -14.63 -0.70
CA PHE A 11 0.83 -13.61 -1.72
C PHE A 11 1.11 -14.14 -3.12
N GLU A 12 0.40 -13.60 -4.10
CA GLU A 12 0.61 -13.89 -5.53
C GLU A 12 1.19 -12.69 -6.26
N VAL A 13 0.90 -11.49 -5.79
CA VAL A 13 1.33 -10.25 -6.44
C VAL A 13 2.39 -9.59 -5.59
N PHE A 14 3.50 -9.22 -6.24
CA PHE A 14 4.63 -8.57 -5.57
C PHE A 14 5.06 -7.34 -6.32
N TRP A 15 5.47 -6.32 -5.58
CA TRP A 15 6.17 -5.16 -6.09
C TRP A 15 7.58 -5.15 -5.52
N GLU A 16 8.57 -4.94 -6.38
CA GLU A 16 9.97 -4.99 -5.99
C GLU A 16 10.58 -3.60 -5.98
N ALA A 17 11.50 -3.36 -5.06
CA ALA A 17 12.26 -2.11 -4.97
C ALA A 17 13.59 -2.34 -4.28
N THR A 18 14.47 -1.35 -4.42
CA THR A 18 15.76 -1.30 -3.72
C THR A 18 15.77 -0.04 -2.88
N VAL A 19 16.25 -0.13 -1.64
CA VAL A 19 16.33 1.02 -0.75
C VAL A 19 17.34 2.02 -1.30
N ARG A 20 16.91 3.25 -1.55
CA ARG A 20 17.72 4.29 -2.15
C ARG A 20 18.29 5.24 -1.09
N TYR A 21 19.41 5.85 -1.41
CA TYR A 21 20.11 6.72 -0.47
C TYR A 21 19.20 7.79 0.15
N TYR A 22 18.38 8.45 -0.66
CA TYR A 22 17.55 9.55 -0.17
C TYR A 22 16.35 9.09 0.68
N GLU A 23 16.15 7.79 0.82
CA GLU A 23 15.09 7.24 1.65
C GLU A 23 15.54 6.97 3.08
N LEU A 24 16.82 7.17 3.36
CA LEU A 24 17.39 6.94 4.69
C LEU A 24 17.20 8.14 5.61
N ASP A 25 17.11 7.85 6.89
CA ASP A 25 17.07 8.87 7.93
C ASP A 25 18.46 9.06 8.55
N PRO A 26 18.63 9.98 9.53
CA PRO A 26 19.94 10.19 10.16
C PRO A 26 20.54 8.97 10.85
N GLN A 27 19.75 7.95 11.14
CA GLN A 27 20.24 6.71 11.73
C GLN A 27 20.78 5.73 10.68
N GLY A 28 20.68 6.08 9.41
CA GLY A 28 21.17 5.24 8.31
C GLY A 28 20.20 4.12 7.94
N VAL A 29 18.96 4.18 8.38
CA VAL A 29 17.92 3.20 8.03
C VAL A 29 16.78 3.88 7.28
N MET A 30 16.01 3.11 6.53
CA MET A 30 14.90 3.68 5.79
C MET A 30 13.90 4.34 6.74
N HIS A 31 13.56 5.59 6.44
CA HIS A 31 12.64 6.37 7.25
C HIS A 31 11.25 5.73 7.28
N ASN A 32 10.60 5.76 8.44
CA ASN A 32 9.30 5.13 8.67
C ASN A 32 8.26 5.46 7.60
N ALA A 33 8.16 6.73 7.23
CA ALA A 33 7.17 7.19 6.26
C ALA A 33 7.37 6.57 4.87
N ASN A 34 8.59 6.19 4.52
CA ASN A 34 8.86 5.57 3.23
C ASN A 34 8.30 4.15 3.14
N HIS A 35 8.14 3.45 4.27
CA HIS A 35 7.43 2.18 4.26
C HIS A 35 6.00 2.35 3.75
N VAL A 36 5.30 3.38 4.22
CA VAL A 36 3.93 3.67 3.80
C VAL A 36 3.88 3.97 2.30
N ALA A 37 4.81 4.79 1.82
CA ALA A 37 4.89 5.11 0.38
C ALA A 37 5.12 3.85 -0.47
N PHE A 38 5.95 2.95 0.00
CA PHE A 38 6.22 1.69 -0.69
C PHE A 38 4.97 0.80 -0.71
N PHE A 39 4.23 0.74 0.38
CA PHE A 39 2.98 -0.02 0.41
C PHE A 39 1.95 0.56 -0.57
N ASP A 40 1.85 1.87 -0.69
CA ASP A 40 0.98 2.49 -1.68
C ASP A 40 1.37 2.08 -3.11
N GLN A 41 2.67 2.01 -3.37
CA GLN A 41 3.15 1.59 -4.68
C GLN A 41 2.78 0.14 -4.99
N ALA A 42 2.77 -0.72 -3.98
CA ALA A 42 2.38 -2.12 -4.15
C ALA A 42 0.91 -2.25 -4.55
N ILE A 43 0.04 -1.38 -4.06
CA ILE A 43 -1.37 -1.36 -4.48
C ILE A 43 -1.48 -1.06 -5.97
N THR A 44 -0.67 -0.15 -6.48
CA THR A 44 -0.62 0.13 -7.92
C THR A 44 -0.24 -1.11 -8.72
N ALA A 45 0.72 -1.89 -8.22
CA ALA A 45 1.11 -3.14 -8.86
C ALA A 45 -0.05 -4.15 -8.88
N TYR A 46 -0.84 -4.20 -7.82
CA TYR A 46 -2.02 -5.06 -7.78
C TYR A 46 -3.04 -4.63 -8.83
N PHE A 47 -3.33 -3.35 -8.96
CA PHE A 47 -4.25 -2.85 -9.98
C PHE A 47 -3.81 -3.27 -11.39
N LYS A 48 -2.53 -3.17 -11.68
CA LYS A 48 -1.98 -3.63 -12.97
C LYS A 48 -2.17 -5.12 -13.17
N HIS A 49 -1.98 -5.89 -12.12
CA HIS A 49 -2.11 -7.35 -12.18
C HIS A 49 -3.53 -7.77 -12.54
N VAL A 50 -4.54 -7.08 -12.01
CA VAL A 50 -5.95 -7.40 -12.29
C VAL A 50 -6.51 -6.62 -13.47
N ASN A 51 -5.66 -5.90 -14.21
CA ASN A 51 -6.04 -5.12 -15.38
C ASN A 51 -7.08 -4.03 -15.08
N TYR A 52 -6.97 -3.43 -13.89
CA TYR A 52 -7.82 -2.33 -13.49
C TYR A 52 -7.15 -1.01 -13.89
N ASP A 53 -7.79 -0.26 -14.79
CA ASP A 53 -7.30 1.04 -15.23
C ASP A 53 -7.77 2.11 -14.23
N TYR A 54 -6.95 2.34 -13.22
CA TYR A 54 -7.23 3.22 -12.11
C TYR A 54 -7.54 4.65 -12.55
N LEU A 55 -6.71 5.23 -13.42
CA LEU A 55 -6.89 6.61 -13.86
C LEU A 55 -8.14 6.78 -14.72
N SER A 56 -8.41 5.82 -15.58
CA SER A 56 -9.60 5.83 -16.43
C SER A 56 -10.88 5.73 -15.59
N ASP A 57 -10.86 4.90 -14.56
CA ASP A 57 -11.99 4.76 -13.65
C ASP A 57 -12.31 6.07 -12.94
N ILE A 58 -11.28 6.75 -12.44
CA ILE A 58 -11.46 8.06 -11.78
C ILE A 58 -12.08 9.06 -12.74
N GLU A 59 -11.59 9.10 -13.97
CA GLU A 59 -12.06 10.04 -14.98
C GLU A 59 -13.53 9.79 -15.34
N GLU A 60 -13.93 8.54 -15.47
CA GLU A 60 -15.29 8.17 -15.86
C GLU A 60 -16.29 8.30 -14.72
N THR A 61 -15.92 7.83 -13.53
CA THR A 61 -16.87 7.74 -12.40
C THR A 61 -16.83 8.94 -11.48
N LYS A 62 -15.75 9.72 -11.50
CA LYS A 62 -15.47 10.79 -10.53
C LYS A 62 -15.40 10.26 -9.11
N LYS A 63 -15.03 8.98 -8.96
CA LYS A 63 -14.82 8.32 -7.68
C LYS A 63 -13.40 7.78 -7.59
N ASP A 64 -12.90 7.72 -6.39
CA ASP A 64 -11.55 7.22 -6.11
C ASP A 64 -11.55 6.50 -4.77
N PHE A 65 -10.49 5.74 -4.55
CA PHE A 65 -10.22 5.13 -3.27
C PHE A 65 -9.54 6.14 -2.34
N HIS A 66 -10.16 6.39 -1.22
CA HIS A 66 -9.60 7.28 -0.20
C HIS A 66 -9.13 6.46 0.98
N THR A 67 -7.90 6.68 1.40
CA THR A 67 -7.34 5.99 2.57
C THR A 67 -7.95 6.53 3.83
N VAL A 68 -8.60 5.67 4.60
CA VAL A 68 -9.22 6.05 5.87
C VAL A 68 -8.49 5.49 7.07
N GLN A 69 -7.68 4.46 6.88
CA GLN A 69 -6.91 3.87 7.97
C GLN A 69 -5.69 3.16 7.41
N VAL A 70 -4.55 3.32 8.06
CA VAL A 70 -3.32 2.59 7.74
C VAL A 70 -2.70 2.14 9.06
N LEU A 71 -2.47 0.85 9.18
CA LEU A 71 -1.75 0.27 10.31
C LEU A 71 -0.46 -0.36 9.77
N VAL A 72 0.68 0.18 10.17
CA VAL A 72 1.98 -0.37 9.80
C VAL A 72 2.67 -0.89 11.05
N GLN A 73 3.18 -2.11 10.98
CA GLN A 73 3.98 -2.69 12.05
C GLN A 73 5.39 -2.92 11.53
N TYR A 74 6.39 -2.48 12.28
CA TYR A 74 7.80 -2.51 11.88
C TYR A 74 8.51 -3.62 12.65
N ASN A 75 9.16 -4.52 11.93
CA ASN A 75 9.87 -5.66 12.51
C ASN A 75 11.38 -5.51 12.44
N LYS A 76 11.89 -4.93 11.35
CA LYS A 76 13.33 -4.81 11.08
C LYS A 76 13.63 -3.49 10.38
N PRO A 77 14.80 -2.90 10.63
CA PRO A 77 15.23 -1.75 9.83
C PRO A 77 15.67 -2.19 8.44
N LEU A 78 15.57 -1.29 7.49
CA LEU A 78 16.12 -1.45 6.14
C LEU A 78 17.30 -0.52 5.95
N TYR A 79 18.33 -1.03 5.29
CA TYR A 79 19.57 -0.30 5.06
C TYR A 79 19.74 0.00 3.58
N PHE A 80 20.68 0.88 3.29
CA PHE A 80 20.99 1.29 1.92
C PHE A 80 21.23 0.08 1.01
N ASP A 81 20.63 0.15 -0.18
CA ASP A 81 20.84 -0.81 -1.27
C ASP A 81 20.29 -2.22 -1.02
N GLN A 82 19.52 -2.42 0.03
CA GLN A 82 18.84 -3.70 0.23
C GLN A 82 17.65 -3.84 -0.73
N ASP A 83 17.52 -5.03 -1.31
CA ASP A 83 16.41 -5.36 -2.18
C ASP A 83 15.24 -5.90 -1.37
N ILE A 84 14.05 -5.36 -1.65
CA ILE A 84 12.82 -5.78 -0.97
C ILE A 84 11.76 -6.13 -2.00
N GLU A 85 10.81 -6.94 -1.58
CA GLU A 85 9.60 -7.19 -2.33
C GLU A 85 8.39 -7.12 -1.40
N ILE A 86 7.31 -6.53 -1.90
CA ILE A 86 6.09 -6.35 -1.13
C ILE A 86 5.00 -7.22 -1.73
N GLY A 87 4.52 -8.19 -0.93
CA GLY A 87 3.33 -8.94 -1.27
C GLY A 87 2.09 -8.11 -0.96
N VAL A 88 1.12 -8.14 -1.86
CA VAL A 88 -0.10 -7.35 -1.73
C VAL A 88 -1.31 -8.19 -2.10
N LYS A 89 -2.34 -8.12 -1.28
CA LYS A 89 -3.62 -8.78 -1.57
C LYS A 89 -4.77 -8.05 -0.90
N VAL A 90 -5.96 -8.31 -1.40
CA VAL A 90 -7.18 -7.82 -0.78
C VAL A 90 -7.58 -8.79 0.32
N LYS A 91 -7.77 -8.27 1.53
CA LYS A 91 -8.21 -9.06 2.66
C LYS A 91 -9.74 -9.15 2.71
N GLU A 92 -10.41 -8.03 2.45
CA GLU A 92 -11.85 -7.93 2.61
C GLU A 92 -12.42 -6.83 1.72
N ILE A 93 -13.61 -7.07 1.18
CA ILE A 93 -14.36 -6.08 0.40
C ILE A 93 -15.72 -5.90 1.06
N GLY A 94 -16.01 -4.66 1.49
CA GLY A 94 -17.32 -4.27 2.01
C GLY A 94 -18.14 -3.56 0.94
N ASP A 95 -19.23 -2.90 1.34
CA ASP A 95 -20.10 -2.20 0.40
C ASP A 95 -19.40 -1.09 -0.36
N SER A 96 -18.63 -0.27 0.35
CA SER A 96 -17.85 0.81 -0.24
C SER A 96 -16.41 0.82 0.23
N SER A 97 -16.00 -0.19 0.98
CA SER A 97 -14.66 -0.28 1.57
C SER A 97 -13.89 -1.47 1.03
N MET A 98 -12.57 -1.36 1.10
CA MET A 98 -11.65 -2.42 0.73
C MET A 98 -10.51 -2.41 1.72
N THR A 99 -10.20 -3.59 2.25
CA THR A 99 -9.08 -3.75 3.18
C THR A 99 -7.96 -4.50 2.50
N TRP A 100 -6.77 -3.90 2.50
CA TRP A 100 -5.56 -4.47 1.94
C TRP A 100 -4.71 -5.06 3.05
N ILE A 101 -4.06 -6.17 2.76
CA ILE A 101 -3.00 -6.71 3.62
C ILE A 101 -1.73 -6.82 2.79
N MET A 102 -0.62 -6.32 3.32
CA MET A 102 0.64 -6.27 2.61
C MET A 102 1.79 -6.62 3.54
N GLY A 103 2.79 -7.28 2.98
CA GLY A 103 4.01 -7.60 3.70
C GLY A 103 5.22 -7.17 2.91
N MET A 104 6.15 -6.49 3.56
CA MET A 104 7.43 -6.11 2.97
C MET A 104 8.48 -7.11 3.44
N PHE A 105 9.14 -7.76 2.48
CA PHE A 105 10.11 -8.82 2.75
C PHE A 105 11.47 -8.46 2.16
N LEU A 106 12.53 -8.88 2.84
CA LEU A 106 13.85 -8.90 2.22
C LEU A 106 13.79 -9.91 1.07
N LYS A 107 14.21 -9.50 -0.11
CA LYS A 107 14.02 -10.32 -1.31
C LYS A 107 14.74 -11.66 -1.22
N GLU A 108 15.99 -11.67 -0.80
CA GLU A 108 16.78 -12.90 -0.74
C GLU A 108 16.53 -13.70 0.53
N ALA A 109 16.63 -13.05 1.68
CA ALA A 109 16.49 -13.73 2.98
C ALA A 109 15.04 -14.11 3.29
N GLY A 110 14.08 -13.35 2.77
CA GLY A 110 12.66 -13.62 3.01
C GLY A 110 12.11 -13.11 4.32
N ASP A 111 12.92 -12.43 5.13
CA ASP A 111 12.49 -11.91 6.42
C ASP A 111 11.41 -10.85 6.24
N LEU A 112 10.38 -10.90 7.08
CA LEU A 112 9.36 -9.86 7.12
C LEU A 112 9.92 -8.59 7.76
N VAL A 113 9.99 -7.52 6.98
CA VAL A 113 10.52 -6.23 7.42
C VAL A 113 9.44 -5.40 8.09
N SER A 114 8.29 -5.30 7.44
CA SER A 114 7.14 -4.59 7.97
C SER A 114 5.87 -5.13 7.34
N SER A 115 4.74 -4.85 7.97
CA SER A 115 3.43 -5.24 7.46
C SER A 115 2.51 -4.04 7.45
N CYS A 116 1.50 -4.10 6.59
CA CYS A 116 0.54 -3.02 6.46
C CYS A 116 -0.86 -3.58 6.31
N GLU A 117 -1.79 -3.03 7.04
CA GLU A 117 -3.21 -3.22 6.81
C GLU A 117 -3.81 -1.85 6.51
N ALA A 118 -4.35 -1.67 5.32
CA ALA A 118 -4.89 -0.38 4.89
C ALA A 118 -6.35 -0.54 4.51
N VAL A 119 -7.17 0.43 4.91
CA VAL A 119 -8.58 0.46 4.58
C VAL A 119 -8.82 1.64 3.65
N HIS A 120 -9.40 1.36 2.49
CA HIS A 120 -9.78 2.36 1.50
C HIS A 120 -11.29 2.40 1.39
N VAL A 121 -11.82 3.59 1.16
CA VAL A 121 -13.24 3.78 0.86
C VAL A 121 -13.36 4.34 -0.54
N TYR A 122 -14.19 3.71 -1.35
CA TYR A 122 -14.43 4.14 -2.72
C TYR A 122 -15.61 5.11 -2.72
N THR A 123 -15.33 6.38 -3.00
CA THR A 123 -16.32 7.43 -2.88
C THR A 123 -16.01 8.59 -3.84
N CYS A 124 -16.89 9.57 -3.89
CA CYS A 124 -16.71 10.74 -4.75
C CYS A 124 -15.44 11.48 -4.45
N LEU A 125 -14.90 12.13 -5.47
CA LEU A 125 -13.72 12.96 -5.32
C LEU A 125 -13.97 14.08 -4.32
N LEU A 126 -13.01 14.26 -3.40
CA LEU A 126 -13.10 15.28 -2.35
C LEU A 126 -12.85 16.69 -2.89
N TYR A 127 -12.39 16.81 -4.12
CA TYR A 127 -11.97 18.07 -4.73
C TYR A 127 -12.96 18.61 -5.74
N THR A 128 -14.21 18.16 -5.70
CA THR A 128 -15.22 18.77 -6.59
C THR A 128 -15.41 20.22 -6.18
N SER A 129 -15.46 21.09 -7.17
CA SER A 129 -15.51 22.55 -6.94
C SER A 129 -16.78 23.00 -6.24
N ASP A 130 -17.80 22.20 -6.23
CA ASP A 130 -19.07 22.52 -5.58
C ASP A 130 -19.32 21.55 -4.44
N ALA A 131 -18.94 21.98 -3.25
CA ALA A 131 -19.11 21.17 -2.04
C ALA A 131 -20.57 20.92 -1.71
N ALA A 132 -21.49 21.69 -2.27
CA ALA A 132 -22.91 21.48 -2.06
C ALA A 132 -23.48 20.40 -2.97
N ASP A 133 -22.72 19.97 -3.97
CA ASP A 133 -23.16 18.93 -4.88
C ASP A 133 -22.78 17.55 -4.37
N ASP A 134 -23.41 17.16 -3.27
CA ASP A 134 -23.20 15.83 -2.69
C ASP A 134 -23.83 14.72 -3.53
N THR A 135 -24.53 15.08 -4.59
CA THR A 135 -25.23 14.11 -5.41
C THR A 135 -24.34 13.44 -6.43
N CYS A 136 -23.07 13.81 -6.53
CA CYS A 136 -22.15 13.21 -7.48
C CYS A 136 -21.89 11.73 -7.16
N CYS A 137 -22.19 11.31 -5.97
CA CYS A 137 -22.15 9.93 -5.57
C CYS A 137 -23.54 9.33 -5.66
#